data_9aea592c8e24a7a5b5193f4b877b0a89
#
_entry.id   9aea592c8e24a7a5b5193f4b877b0a89
#
_cell.length_a   1.000
_cell.length_b   1.000
_cell.length_c   1.000
_cell.angle_alpha   90.00
_cell.angle_beta   90.00
_cell.angle_gamma   90.00
#
_symmetry.space_group_name_H-M   'P 1'
#
loop_
_entity.id
_entity.type
_entity.pdbx_description
1 polymer ?
#
loop_
_entity_poly.entity_id
_entity_poly.type
_entity_poly.pdbx_seq_one_letter_code
_entity_poly.pdbx_strand_id
1 'polypeptide(L)'
;RYSDHAATFWAMLQAGVTINNQHGPVARFKWALKRLGWRVGEDAYMVHRRNGMPVHVIECDESLFSHFVREDLRLALWQEAARRRPDMAGCDAPQGIDRDATMSLTNASRGLPRRRLQTLLTGAVDTRKRRHRRGLAIHHHCFACGPAIETTRRVLQECVGYRAFRGNLSTLCQDSPP
;
A
#
# COMPACT_ATOMS: atom_id res chain seq x y z
N ARG A 1 -17.46 -2.97 -35.56
CA ARG A 1 -16.22 -2.14 -35.63
C ARG A 1 -15.39 -2.14 -34.33
N TYR A 2 -16.01 -2.24 -33.15
CA TYR A 2 -15.25 -2.29 -31.89
C TYR A 2 -14.60 -3.65 -31.65
N SER A 3 -15.18 -4.76 -32.14
CA SER A 3 -14.66 -6.13 -31.97
C SER A 3 -13.29 -6.32 -32.62
N ASP A 4 -13.08 -5.74 -33.81
CA ASP A 4 -11.84 -5.91 -34.58
C ASP A 4 -10.66 -5.20 -33.92
N HIS A 5 -10.91 -4.02 -33.36
CA HIS A 5 -9.89 -3.28 -32.60
C HIS A 5 -9.51 -3.98 -31.29
N ALA A 6 -10.48 -4.61 -30.62
CA ALA A 6 -10.23 -5.38 -29.40
C ALA A 6 -9.39 -6.63 -29.70
N ALA A 7 -9.73 -7.36 -30.78
CA ALA A 7 -8.97 -8.53 -31.22
C ALA A 7 -7.52 -8.16 -31.60
N THR A 8 -7.35 -7.09 -32.37
CA THR A 8 -6.02 -6.58 -32.74
C THR A 8 -5.21 -6.17 -31.50
N PHE A 9 -5.85 -5.45 -30.57
CA PHE A 9 -5.21 -5.05 -29.32
C PHE A 9 -4.75 -6.26 -28.51
N TRP A 10 -5.60 -7.30 -28.43
CA TRP A 10 -5.27 -8.52 -27.68
C TRP A 10 -4.14 -9.31 -28.35
N ALA A 11 -4.18 -9.48 -29.66
CA ALA A 11 -3.11 -10.11 -30.42
C ALA A 11 -1.75 -9.42 -30.21
N MET A 12 -1.74 -8.07 -30.16
CA MET A 12 -0.53 -7.30 -29.84
C MET A 12 -0.05 -7.50 -28.39
N LEU A 13 -0.96 -7.75 -27.45
CA LEU A 13 -0.60 -8.08 -26.07
C LEU A 13 0.07 -9.46 -25.98
N GLN A 14 -0.51 -10.46 -26.66
CA GLN A 14 -0.02 -11.84 -26.62
C GLN A 14 1.30 -12.00 -27.38
N ALA A 15 1.45 -11.36 -28.53
CA ALA A 15 2.65 -11.42 -29.35
C ALA A 15 3.94 -10.93 -28.65
N GLY A 16 3.83 -10.43 -27.43
CA GLY A 16 4.99 -9.94 -26.67
C GLY A 16 5.71 -8.78 -27.37
N VAL A 17 5.08 -8.19 -28.41
CA VAL A 17 5.70 -7.14 -29.23
C VAL A 17 6.20 -6.06 -28.29
N THR A 18 7.50 -5.97 -28.17
CA THR A 18 8.23 -4.85 -27.61
C THR A 18 8.01 -3.67 -28.54
N ILE A 19 6.80 -3.09 -28.44
CA ILE A 19 6.55 -1.85 -29.13
C ILE A 19 7.47 -0.84 -28.48
N ASN A 20 8.46 -0.36 -29.21
CA ASN A 20 9.35 0.74 -28.79
C ASN A 20 8.59 2.03 -28.44
N ASN A 21 7.29 2.04 -28.62
CA ASN A 21 6.38 3.12 -28.22
C ASN A 21 5.94 2.92 -26.76
N GLN A 22 6.71 3.51 -25.84
CA GLN A 22 6.36 3.59 -24.42
C GLN A 22 5.03 4.30 -24.11
N HIS A 23 4.32 4.80 -25.11
CA HIS A 23 3.19 5.71 -24.93
C HIS A 23 1.84 5.22 -25.48
N GLY A 24 1.76 4.04 -26.10
CA GLY A 24 0.51 3.51 -26.66
C GLY A 24 -0.40 2.84 -25.59
N PRO A 25 -1.69 2.63 -25.90
CA PRO A 25 -2.64 2.00 -24.99
C PRO A 25 -2.22 0.58 -24.59
N VAL A 26 -1.65 -0.20 -25.49
CA VAL A 26 -1.11 -1.54 -25.23
C VAL A 26 0.03 -1.49 -24.22
N ALA A 27 0.96 -0.55 -24.38
CA ALA A 27 2.08 -0.38 -23.46
C ALA A 27 1.61 0.01 -22.05
N ARG A 28 0.63 0.93 -21.96
CA ARG A 28 0.02 1.34 -20.69
C ARG A 28 -0.69 0.17 -20.01
N PHE A 29 -1.41 -0.64 -20.77
CA PHE A 29 -2.10 -1.81 -20.24
C PHE A 29 -1.11 -2.87 -19.73
N LYS A 30 -0.06 -3.19 -20.52
CA LYS A 30 1.04 -4.07 -20.07
C LYS A 30 1.69 -3.56 -18.79
N TRP A 31 1.96 -2.27 -18.70
CA TRP A 31 2.54 -1.66 -17.52
C TRP A 31 1.60 -1.78 -16.31
N ALA A 32 0.28 -1.55 -16.50
CA ALA A 32 -0.71 -1.72 -15.45
C ALA A 32 -0.79 -3.17 -14.96
N LEU A 33 -0.85 -4.15 -15.87
CA LEU A 33 -0.82 -5.57 -15.53
C LEU A 33 0.44 -5.94 -14.74
N LYS A 34 1.61 -5.50 -15.21
CA LYS A 34 2.88 -5.73 -14.50
C LYS A 34 2.86 -5.16 -13.08
N ARG A 35 2.31 -3.97 -12.91
CA ARG A 35 2.19 -3.32 -11.60
C ARG A 35 1.26 -4.07 -10.65
N LEU A 36 0.20 -4.67 -11.17
CA LEU A 36 -0.71 -5.53 -10.43
C LEU A 36 -0.14 -6.92 -10.17
N GLY A 37 0.92 -7.32 -10.88
CA GLY A 37 1.43 -8.69 -10.89
C GLY A 37 0.56 -9.64 -11.69
N TRP A 38 -0.23 -9.12 -12.61
CA TRP A 38 -1.11 -9.91 -13.49
C TRP A 38 -0.36 -10.34 -14.75
N ARG A 39 -0.77 -11.47 -15.32
CA ARG A 39 -0.21 -12.01 -16.56
C ARG A 39 -1.29 -12.12 -17.61
N VAL A 40 -0.91 -11.89 -18.86
CA VAL A 40 -1.79 -12.15 -20.01
C VAL A 40 -1.91 -13.66 -20.16
N GLY A 41 -3.13 -14.17 -20.27
CA GLY A 41 -3.41 -15.59 -20.51
C GLY A 41 -3.17 -15.95 -21.97
N GLU A 42 -3.14 -17.29 -22.23
CA GLU A 42 -3.06 -17.83 -23.59
C GLU A 42 -4.38 -17.68 -24.34
N ASP A 43 -5.49 -17.76 -23.62
CA ASP A 43 -6.83 -17.58 -24.18
C ASP A 43 -7.10 -16.08 -24.46
N ALA A 44 -7.94 -15.83 -25.46
CA ALA A 44 -8.33 -14.48 -25.84
C ALA A 44 -9.04 -13.77 -24.66
N TYR A 45 -8.62 -12.54 -24.40
CA TYR A 45 -9.18 -11.67 -23.37
C TYR A 45 -9.03 -12.16 -21.91
N MET A 46 -8.22 -13.20 -21.68
CA MET A 46 -7.94 -13.71 -20.35
C MET A 46 -6.70 -13.06 -19.75
N VAL A 47 -6.81 -12.68 -18.49
CA VAL A 47 -5.69 -12.29 -17.65
C VAL A 47 -5.69 -13.16 -16.39
N HIS A 48 -4.52 -13.52 -15.92
CA HIS A 48 -4.38 -14.24 -14.65
C HIS A 48 -3.95 -13.26 -13.57
N ARG A 49 -4.73 -13.19 -12.52
CA ARG A 49 -4.40 -12.42 -11.32
C ARG A 49 -3.14 -12.98 -10.65
N ARG A 50 -2.59 -12.24 -9.73
CA ARG A 50 -1.42 -12.62 -8.96
C ARG A 50 -1.56 -13.96 -8.22
N ASN A 51 -2.77 -14.28 -7.76
CA ASN A 51 -3.12 -15.56 -7.12
C ASN A 51 -3.39 -16.71 -8.11
N GLY A 52 -3.20 -16.46 -9.41
CA GLY A 52 -3.46 -17.43 -10.49
C GLY A 52 -4.91 -17.46 -10.97
N MET A 53 -5.84 -16.74 -10.34
CA MET A 53 -7.25 -16.71 -10.74
C MET A 53 -7.41 -16.07 -12.13
N PRO A 54 -8.04 -16.77 -13.09
CA PRO A 54 -8.31 -16.23 -14.40
C PRO A 54 -9.46 -15.21 -14.34
N VAL A 55 -9.35 -14.15 -15.12
CA VAL A 55 -10.38 -13.13 -15.28
C VAL A 55 -10.53 -12.81 -16.76
N HIS A 56 -11.74 -12.96 -17.28
CA HIS A 56 -12.07 -12.58 -18.66
C HIS A 56 -12.36 -11.08 -18.72
N VAL A 57 -11.49 -10.31 -19.38
CA VAL A 57 -11.49 -8.83 -19.29
C VAL A 57 -12.76 -8.20 -19.87
N ILE A 58 -13.37 -8.84 -20.90
CA ILE A 58 -14.56 -8.30 -21.57
C ILE A 58 -15.86 -8.75 -20.89
N GLU A 59 -15.91 -9.98 -20.39
CA GLU A 59 -17.12 -10.58 -19.82
C GLU A 59 -17.26 -10.33 -18.31
N CYS A 60 -16.16 -9.95 -17.66
CA CYS A 60 -16.18 -9.66 -16.24
C CYS A 60 -17.00 -8.40 -15.96
N ASP A 61 -17.88 -8.48 -14.98
CA ASP A 61 -18.61 -7.32 -14.50
C ASP A 61 -17.65 -6.20 -14.08
N GLU A 62 -17.96 -4.96 -14.44
CA GLU A 62 -17.09 -3.80 -14.20
C GLU A 62 -16.82 -3.59 -12.70
N SER A 63 -17.82 -3.80 -11.86
CA SER A 63 -17.70 -3.64 -10.40
C SER A 63 -16.77 -4.69 -9.82
N LEU A 64 -16.91 -5.93 -10.28
CA LEU A 64 -16.07 -7.06 -9.89
C LEU A 64 -14.63 -6.89 -10.38
N PHE A 65 -14.45 -6.48 -11.64
CA PHE A 65 -13.13 -6.16 -12.18
C PHE A 65 -12.43 -5.06 -11.40
N SER A 66 -13.16 -3.99 -11.10
CA SER A 66 -12.66 -2.87 -10.28
C SER A 66 -12.29 -3.32 -8.86
N HIS A 67 -13.06 -4.25 -8.29
CA HIS A 67 -12.76 -4.85 -6.99
C HIS A 67 -11.43 -5.61 -7.03
N PHE A 68 -11.23 -6.50 -8.01
CA PHE A 68 -9.99 -7.25 -8.20
C PHE A 68 -8.76 -6.34 -8.37
N VAL A 69 -8.90 -5.30 -9.20
CA VAL A 69 -7.82 -4.33 -9.39
C VAL A 69 -7.46 -3.63 -8.09
N ARG A 70 -8.46 -3.21 -7.30
CA ARG A 70 -8.22 -2.53 -6.01
C ARG A 70 -7.57 -3.46 -4.98
N GLU A 71 -7.97 -4.73 -4.93
CA GLU A 71 -7.36 -5.72 -4.05
C GLU A 71 -5.90 -5.94 -4.39
N ASP A 72 -5.61 -6.27 -5.65
CA ASP A 72 -4.26 -6.60 -6.07
C ASP A 72 -3.33 -5.37 -6.04
N LEU A 73 -3.84 -4.19 -6.35
CA LEU A 73 -3.10 -2.94 -6.18
C LEU A 73 -2.76 -2.69 -4.70
N ARG A 74 -3.72 -2.91 -3.81
CA ARG A 74 -3.51 -2.78 -2.36
C ARG A 74 -2.43 -3.73 -1.87
N LEU A 75 -2.52 -5.00 -2.27
CA LEU A 75 -1.53 -6.01 -1.92
C LEU A 75 -0.13 -5.63 -2.45
N ALA A 76 -0.03 -5.19 -3.71
CA ALA A 76 1.22 -4.73 -4.29
C ALA A 76 1.82 -3.54 -3.52
N LEU A 77 0.99 -2.58 -3.10
CA LEU A 77 1.43 -1.43 -2.30
C LEU A 77 1.92 -1.86 -0.90
N TRP A 78 1.25 -2.81 -0.26
CA TRP A 78 1.66 -3.33 1.04
C TRP A 78 2.98 -4.10 0.95
N GLN A 79 3.16 -4.91 -0.08
CA GLN A 79 4.42 -5.62 -0.30
C GLN A 79 5.57 -4.64 -0.54
N GLU A 80 5.34 -3.61 -1.34
CA GLU A 80 6.35 -2.59 -1.54
C GLU A 80 6.65 -1.81 -0.25
N ALA A 81 5.64 -1.54 0.58
CA ALA A 81 5.82 -0.90 1.88
C ALA A 81 6.61 -1.79 2.83
N ALA A 82 6.28 -3.08 2.95
CA ALA A 82 6.99 -4.05 3.78
C ALA A 82 8.46 -4.18 3.36
N ARG A 83 8.72 -4.25 2.05
CA ARG A 83 10.07 -4.32 1.51
C ARG A 83 10.92 -3.08 1.82
N ARG A 84 10.32 -1.90 1.77
CA ARG A 84 11.03 -0.63 2.01
C ARG A 84 11.13 -0.23 3.46
N ARG A 85 10.28 -0.78 4.29
CA ARG A 85 10.08 -0.32 5.66
C ARG A 85 10.03 -1.50 6.62
N PRO A 86 11.09 -1.73 7.41
CA PRO A 86 11.13 -2.83 8.39
C PRO A 86 9.99 -2.76 9.44
N ASP A 87 9.49 -1.56 9.74
CA ASP A 87 8.36 -1.36 10.65
C ASP A 87 7.00 -1.77 10.05
N MET A 88 6.98 -2.11 8.76
CA MET A 88 5.83 -2.64 8.04
C MET A 88 6.02 -4.13 7.66
N ALA A 89 7.03 -4.79 8.23
CA ALA A 89 7.23 -6.22 8.01
C ALA A 89 5.99 -7.02 8.46
N GLY A 90 5.56 -7.97 7.63
CA GLY A 90 4.35 -8.75 7.86
C GLY A 90 3.06 -8.17 7.24
N CYS A 91 3.04 -6.90 6.83
CA CYS A 91 1.89 -6.33 6.10
C CYS A 91 1.71 -6.94 4.70
N ASP A 92 2.73 -7.64 4.21
CA ASP A 92 2.75 -8.37 2.94
C ASP A 92 2.22 -9.80 3.06
N ALA A 93 1.83 -10.24 4.26
CA ALA A 93 1.18 -11.52 4.46
C ALA A 93 -0.09 -11.63 3.58
N PRO A 94 -0.49 -12.85 3.17
CA PRO A 94 -1.68 -13.05 2.33
C PRO A 94 -2.95 -12.42 2.90
N GLN A 95 -3.06 -12.35 4.21
CA GLN A 95 -4.18 -11.73 4.90
C GLN A 95 -4.09 -10.19 4.95
N GLY A 96 -2.91 -9.63 4.64
CA GLY A 96 -2.70 -8.18 4.61
C GLY A 96 -2.86 -7.51 5.98
N ILE A 97 -3.32 -6.26 5.94
CA ILE A 97 -3.69 -5.52 7.15
C ILE A 97 -5.12 -5.91 7.53
N ASP A 98 -5.30 -6.23 8.79
CA ASP A 98 -6.63 -6.41 9.37
C ASP A 98 -7.44 -5.11 9.20
N ARG A 99 -8.39 -5.15 8.27
CA ARG A 99 -9.23 -3.99 7.94
C ARG A 99 -10.22 -3.69 9.05
N ASP A 100 -10.76 -4.72 9.68
CA ASP A 100 -11.83 -4.57 10.68
C ASP A 100 -11.22 -3.98 11.95
N ALA A 101 -10.08 -4.49 12.39
CA ALA A 101 -9.33 -3.88 13.49
C ALA A 101 -8.89 -2.45 13.16
N THR A 102 -8.40 -2.19 11.93
CA THR A 102 -7.98 -0.85 11.51
C THR A 102 -9.16 0.12 11.44
N MET A 103 -10.31 -0.32 10.91
CA MET A 103 -11.52 0.49 10.84
C MET A 103 -12.14 0.72 12.23
N SER A 104 -12.16 -0.30 13.07
CA SER A 104 -12.60 -0.20 14.47
C SER A 104 -11.76 0.83 15.22
N LEU A 105 -10.45 0.75 15.15
CA LEU A 105 -9.53 1.72 15.74
C LEU A 105 -9.77 3.14 15.20
N THR A 106 -10.00 3.26 13.88
CA THR A 106 -10.27 4.55 13.23
C THR A 106 -11.59 5.16 13.68
N ASN A 107 -12.60 4.33 13.91
CA ASN A 107 -13.93 4.75 14.34
C ASN A 107 -13.96 5.04 15.86
N ALA A 108 -13.25 4.26 16.67
CA ALA A 108 -13.16 4.43 18.11
C ALA A 108 -12.40 5.70 18.51
N SER A 109 -11.46 6.16 17.69
CA SER A 109 -10.65 7.36 17.99
C SER A 109 -11.39 8.67 17.70
N ARG A 110 -12.52 8.88 18.36
CA ARG A 110 -13.40 10.06 18.20
C ARG A 110 -12.73 11.41 18.52
N GLY A 111 -11.58 11.42 19.19
CA GLY A 111 -10.86 12.64 19.61
C GLY A 111 -9.62 12.99 18.77
N LEU A 112 -9.10 12.08 17.96
CA LEU A 112 -7.93 12.36 17.15
C LEU A 112 -8.35 12.76 15.72
N PRO A 113 -7.84 13.87 15.16
CA PRO A 113 -8.07 14.20 13.77
C PRO A 113 -7.71 12.98 12.90
N ARG A 114 -8.64 12.53 12.08
CA ARG A 114 -8.48 11.35 11.18
C ARG A 114 -7.14 11.36 10.42
N ARG A 115 -6.67 12.55 10.04
CA ARG A 115 -5.37 12.73 9.39
C ARG A 115 -4.20 12.32 10.29
N ARG A 116 -4.23 12.60 11.59
CA ARG A 116 -3.17 12.22 12.53
C ARG A 116 -3.12 10.70 12.71
N LEU A 117 -4.27 10.07 12.84
CA LEU A 117 -4.35 8.62 12.92
C LEU A 117 -3.83 7.96 11.63
N GLN A 118 -4.24 8.44 10.46
CA GLN A 118 -3.70 7.97 9.19
C GLN A 118 -2.18 8.14 9.12
N THR A 119 -1.64 9.26 9.59
CA THR A 119 -0.20 9.51 9.65
C THR A 119 0.51 8.50 10.56
N LEU A 120 -0.09 8.14 11.68
CA LEU A 120 0.44 7.12 12.58
C LEU A 120 0.40 5.72 11.94
N LEU A 121 -0.76 5.30 11.44
CA LEU A 121 -0.96 3.98 10.82
C LEU A 121 -0.09 3.77 9.59
N THR A 122 0.09 4.80 8.78
CA THR A 122 0.98 4.74 7.62
C THR A 122 2.46 4.92 8.00
N GLY A 123 2.76 5.13 9.28
CA GLY A 123 4.10 5.46 9.77
C GLY A 123 4.68 6.71 9.11
N ALA A 124 3.83 7.59 8.59
CA ALA A 124 4.25 8.86 7.99
C ALA A 124 4.59 9.94 9.03
N VAL A 125 4.87 9.51 10.27
CA VAL A 125 5.26 10.42 11.36
C VAL A 125 6.45 11.28 10.93
N ASP A 126 6.33 12.59 11.11
CA ASP A 126 7.37 13.54 10.72
C ASP A 126 8.49 13.61 11.76
N THR A 127 9.31 12.55 11.78
CA THR A 127 10.44 12.44 12.69
C THR A 127 11.60 13.37 12.29
N ARG A 128 12.48 13.69 13.23
CA ARG A 128 13.70 14.47 12.95
C ARG A 128 14.59 13.80 11.91
N LYS A 129 14.67 12.47 11.90
CA LYS A 129 15.37 11.73 10.85
C LYS A 129 14.81 12.05 9.46
N ARG A 130 13.48 12.10 9.30
CA ARG A 130 12.84 12.48 8.04
C ARG A 130 13.03 13.93 7.69
N ARG A 131 12.88 14.82 8.67
CA ARG A 131 13.10 16.26 8.49
C ARG A 131 14.55 16.56 8.11
N HIS A 132 15.52 15.92 8.77
CA HIS A 132 16.94 16.06 8.41
C HIS A 132 17.21 15.59 6.98
N ARG A 133 16.66 14.42 6.56
CA ARG A 133 16.79 13.93 5.18
C ARG A 133 16.23 14.90 4.13
N ARG A 134 15.21 15.70 4.51
CA ARG A 134 14.60 16.73 3.65
C ARG A 134 15.24 18.12 3.80
N GLY A 135 16.32 18.23 4.56
CA GLY A 135 16.98 19.51 4.84
C GLY A 135 16.21 20.43 5.79
N LEU A 136 15.15 19.93 6.44
CA LEU A 136 14.28 20.72 7.34
C LEU A 136 14.72 20.67 8.81
N ALA A 137 15.77 19.95 9.13
CA ALA A 137 16.35 19.87 10.47
C ALA A 137 17.87 19.72 10.37
N ILE A 138 18.60 20.39 11.26
CA ILE A 138 20.07 20.36 11.31
C ILE A 138 20.56 18.98 11.76
N HIS A 139 19.82 18.33 12.68
CA HIS A 139 20.19 17.06 13.27
C HIS A 139 19.06 16.04 13.14
N HIS A 140 19.41 14.76 13.10
CA HIS A 140 18.48 13.64 13.10
C HIS A 140 18.23 13.04 14.49
N HIS A 141 18.84 13.62 15.53
CA HIS A 141 18.72 13.16 16.92
C HIS A 141 17.34 13.41 17.53
N CYS A 142 16.96 12.57 18.48
CA CYS A 142 15.67 12.65 19.16
C CYS A 142 15.58 13.93 20.00
N PHE A 143 14.49 14.66 19.83
CA PHE A 143 14.25 15.89 20.60
C PHE A 143 14.07 15.64 22.09
N ALA A 144 13.49 14.47 22.46
CA ALA A 144 13.12 14.19 23.84
C ALA A 144 14.25 13.55 24.66
N CYS A 145 15.14 12.75 24.04
CA CYS A 145 16.25 12.09 24.75
C CYS A 145 17.65 12.47 24.26
N GLY A 146 17.79 13.29 23.23
CA GLY A 146 19.05 13.83 22.71
C GLY A 146 19.89 12.88 21.86
N PRO A 147 20.57 11.86 22.41
CA PRO A 147 21.69 11.22 21.70
C PRO A 147 21.29 10.25 20.59
N ALA A 148 20.08 9.74 20.58
CA ALA A 148 19.67 8.73 19.63
C ALA A 148 18.93 9.29 18.41
N ILE A 149 19.04 8.58 17.29
CA ILE A 149 18.34 8.94 16.06
C ILE A 149 16.83 8.84 16.26
N GLU A 150 16.08 9.91 15.95
CA GLU A 150 14.63 9.92 16.05
C GLU A 150 13.99 9.19 14.87
N THR A 151 13.57 7.95 15.11
CA THR A 151 12.80 7.14 14.16
C THR A 151 11.34 7.05 14.61
N THR A 152 10.43 6.67 13.69
CA THR A 152 9.01 6.43 14.03
C THR A 152 8.87 5.42 15.16
N ARG A 153 9.58 4.29 15.07
CA ARG A 153 9.59 3.25 16.10
C ARG A 153 10.05 3.80 17.45
N ARG A 154 11.12 4.60 17.44
CA ARG A 154 11.63 5.19 18.65
C ARG A 154 10.63 6.16 19.31
N VAL A 155 10.01 7.04 18.53
CA VAL A 155 8.97 7.94 19.05
C VAL A 155 7.78 7.17 19.62
N LEU A 156 7.31 6.15 18.91
CA LEU A 156 6.10 5.41 19.29
C LEU A 156 6.33 4.33 20.37
N GLN A 157 7.51 3.76 20.46
CA GLN A 157 7.75 2.58 21.30
C GLN A 157 8.93 2.69 22.27
N GLU A 158 10.07 3.22 21.86
CA GLU A 158 11.34 3.02 22.55
C GLU A 158 11.84 4.23 23.36
N CYS A 159 11.51 5.45 22.95
CA CYS A 159 12.12 6.63 23.56
C CYS A 159 11.56 6.90 24.97
N VAL A 160 12.44 6.95 25.94
CA VAL A 160 12.08 7.24 27.35
C VAL A 160 11.47 8.64 27.49
N GLY A 161 11.98 9.65 26.75
CA GLY A 161 11.46 11.01 26.80
C GLY A 161 10.00 11.15 26.29
N TYR A 162 9.52 10.20 25.46
CA TYR A 162 8.12 10.16 25.05
C TYR A 162 7.25 9.21 25.87
N ARG A 163 7.78 8.64 26.97
CA ARG A 163 7.08 7.66 27.79
C ARG A 163 5.78 8.21 28.38
N ALA A 164 5.78 9.46 28.85
CA ALA A 164 4.59 10.11 29.41
C ALA A 164 3.44 10.21 28.40
N PHE A 165 3.77 10.53 27.13
CA PHE A 165 2.77 10.59 26.05
C PHE A 165 2.24 9.22 25.66
N ARG A 166 3.04 8.15 25.78
CA ARG A 166 2.61 6.78 25.49
C ARG A 166 1.76 6.17 26.59
N GLY A 167 1.99 6.54 27.86
CA GLY A 167 1.18 6.08 28.99
C GLY A 167 -0.31 6.34 28.78
N ASN A 168 -0.65 7.49 28.20
CA ASN A 168 -2.04 7.83 27.86
C ASN A 168 -2.63 7.02 26.72
N LEU A 169 -1.78 6.41 25.85
CA LEU A 169 -2.23 5.54 24.74
C LEU A 169 -2.49 4.11 25.22
N SER A 170 -1.75 3.60 26.19
CA SER A 170 -1.95 2.24 26.73
C SER A 170 -3.24 2.12 27.55
N THR A 171 -3.68 3.16 28.23
CA THR A 171 -4.98 3.18 28.90
C THR A 171 -6.15 3.15 27.92
N LEU A 172 -6.02 3.80 26.76
CA LEU A 172 -7.07 3.78 25.72
C LEU A 172 -7.26 2.40 25.06
N CYS A 173 -6.24 1.54 25.10
CA CYS A 173 -6.33 0.18 24.54
C CYS A 173 -6.88 -0.84 25.55
N GLN A 174 -6.87 -0.53 26.85
CA GLN A 174 -7.36 -1.43 27.91
C GLN A 174 -8.87 -1.29 28.17
N ASP A 175 -9.45 -0.15 27.80
CA ASP A 175 -10.87 0.14 27.99
C ASP A 175 -11.77 -0.30 26.81
N SER A 176 -11.25 -1.07 25.86
CA SER A 176 -12.06 -1.68 24.80
C SER A 176 -12.74 -2.94 25.36
N PRO A 177 -14.06 -2.97 25.50
CA PRO A 177 -14.78 -4.17 25.93
C PRO A 177 -14.59 -5.32 24.91
N PRO A 178 -14.68 -6.57 25.36
CA PRO A 178 -14.51 -7.75 24.52
C PRO A 178 -15.58 -7.87 23.42
#